data_15f5f580332fea9dc7b33f3437f5a32b
#
_entry.id   15f5f580332fea9dc7b33f3437f5a32b
#
_cell.length_a   1.000
_cell.length_b   1.000
_cell.length_c   1.000
_cell.angle_alpha   90.00
_cell.angle_beta   90.00
_cell.angle_gamma   90.00
#
_symmetry.space_group_name_H-M   'P 1'
#
loop_
_entity.id
_entity.type
_entity.pdbx_description
1 polymer ?
#
loop_
_entity_poly.entity_id
_entity_poly.type
_entity_poly.pdbx_seq_one_letter_code
_entity_poly.pdbx_strand_id
1 'polypeptide(L)'
;MICRATGILTASFAFFALAGSVVAHADEQRHHALSLIGEPQYGPDFKHFDWVNPDAPKGGTLRIAALGSFDSFNAYSIKGEVANGVGALLYDTLMDGSLDEPSTAYGLIAEWVSHPDDISSVTFKLRDEAKFQDGEPIKVEDVIFSFKLLKKINPSYNKYYKNVVSAEKTGDRKVTFSFDMKGNRELPLILGDLPVLPKHYYDGKGKNGKVRDPEKTTMTPPLGSGPY
;
A
#
# COMPACT_ATOMS: atom_id res chain seq x y z
N MET A 1 59.14 -72.24 -2.77
CA MET A 1 58.19 -71.99 -1.67
C MET A 1 57.63 -70.58 -1.89
N ILE A 2 56.37 -70.48 -2.35
CA ILE A 2 55.76 -69.26 -2.83
C ILE A 2 54.78 -68.76 -1.76
N CYS A 3 55.03 -67.61 -1.17
CA CYS A 3 54.09 -66.95 -0.26
C CYS A 3 53.31 -65.87 -1.00
N ARG A 4 52.03 -66.08 -1.15
CA ARG A 4 51.10 -65.06 -1.73
C ARG A 4 50.64 -64.15 -0.59
N ALA A 5 50.80 -62.83 -0.76
CA ALA A 5 50.21 -61.80 0.07
C ALA A 5 48.94 -61.35 -0.56
N THR A 6 47.81 -61.45 0.15
CA THR A 6 46.49 -60.99 -0.25
C THR A 6 46.31 -59.58 0.30
N GLY A 7 46.21 -58.57 -0.62
CA GLY A 7 45.90 -57.18 -0.21
C GLY A 7 44.37 -56.95 -0.12
N ILE A 8 43.92 -56.46 1.01
CA ILE A 8 42.54 -56.12 1.28
C ILE A 8 42.39 -54.59 0.92
N LEU A 9 41.60 -54.30 -0.10
CA LEU A 9 41.26 -52.96 -0.52
C LEU A 9 40.03 -52.46 0.30
N THR A 10 40.23 -51.58 1.24
CA THR A 10 39.15 -50.93 1.97
C THR A 10 38.68 -49.70 1.19
N ALA A 11 37.47 -49.76 0.62
CA ALA A 11 36.80 -48.65 -0.01
C ALA A 11 36.11 -47.80 1.07
N SER A 12 36.62 -46.59 1.30
CA SER A 12 35.96 -45.57 2.15
C SER A 12 34.87 -44.87 1.36
N PHE A 13 33.63 -45.13 1.69
CA PHE A 13 32.47 -44.38 1.18
C PHE A 13 32.37 -43.08 2.01
N ALA A 14 32.68 -41.95 1.39
CA ALA A 14 32.42 -40.63 1.96
C ALA A 14 30.93 -40.26 1.75
N PHE A 15 30.18 -40.26 2.84
CA PHE A 15 28.79 -39.78 2.86
C PHE A 15 28.79 -38.26 2.89
N PHE A 16 28.50 -37.63 1.75
CA PHE A 16 28.27 -36.18 1.65
C PHE A 16 26.86 -35.89 2.15
N ALA A 17 26.73 -35.46 3.40
CA ALA A 17 25.47 -34.94 3.93
C ALA A 17 25.18 -33.59 3.30
N LEU A 18 24.25 -33.50 2.35
CA LEU A 18 23.65 -32.26 1.87
C LEU A 18 22.83 -31.69 3.02
N ALA A 19 23.40 -30.74 3.77
CA ALA A 19 22.65 -29.91 4.70
C ALA A 19 21.79 -28.94 3.87
N GLY A 20 20.56 -29.35 3.59
CA GLY A 20 19.55 -28.46 3.05
C GLY A 20 19.25 -27.36 4.07
N SER A 21 19.63 -26.11 3.78
CA SER A 21 19.23 -24.97 4.57
C SER A 21 17.72 -24.82 4.47
N VAL A 22 17.00 -25.27 5.50
CA VAL A 22 15.60 -24.91 5.70
C VAL A 22 15.59 -23.42 6.01
N VAL A 23 15.29 -22.60 5.02
CA VAL A 23 14.93 -21.20 5.24
C VAL A 23 13.63 -21.23 6.04
N ALA A 24 13.74 -21.07 7.35
CA ALA A 24 12.59 -20.84 8.20
C ALA A 24 11.93 -19.54 7.67
N HIS A 25 10.82 -19.67 6.97
CA HIS A 25 9.90 -18.55 6.79
C HIS A 25 9.42 -18.23 8.20
N ALA A 26 9.91 -17.13 8.77
CA ALA A 26 9.28 -16.51 9.92
C ALA A 26 7.81 -16.32 9.55
N ASP A 27 6.91 -16.83 10.37
CA ASP A 27 5.47 -16.72 10.15
C ASP A 27 5.16 -15.22 10.08
N GLU A 28 4.75 -14.74 8.91
CA GLU A 28 4.50 -13.32 8.64
C GLU A 28 3.27 -12.94 9.46
N GLN A 29 3.49 -12.30 10.62
CA GLN A 29 2.40 -11.89 11.50
C GLN A 29 1.53 -10.86 10.76
N ARG A 30 0.31 -11.26 10.40
CA ARG A 30 -0.64 -10.46 9.63
C ARG A 30 -1.60 -9.74 10.55
N HIS A 31 -1.77 -8.46 10.33
CA HIS A 31 -2.67 -7.60 11.04
C HIS A 31 -3.73 -7.05 10.09
N HIS A 32 -4.99 -7.02 10.51
CA HIS A 32 -6.10 -6.39 9.76
C HIS A 32 -6.16 -4.88 10.03
N ALA A 33 -5.50 -4.42 11.08
CA ALA A 33 -5.42 -3.04 11.52
C ALA A 33 -4.05 -2.74 12.14
N LEU A 34 -3.70 -1.47 12.19
CA LEU A 34 -2.54 -0.94 12.91
C LEU A 34 -3.04 0.06 13.96
N SER A 35 -2.55 -0.03 15.21
CA SER A 35 -2.84 0.92 16.26
C SER A 35 -1.55 1.36 16.96
N LEU A 36 -1.43 2.66 17.26
CA LEU A 36 -0.36 3.17 18.11
C LEU A 36 -0.71 3.08 19.59
N ILE A 37 -2.01 3.03 19.92
CA ILE A 37 -2.52 3.11 21.30
C ILE A 37 -3.50 1.94 21.52
N GLY A 38 -3.09 0.96 22.30
CA GLY A 38 -3.93 -0.20 22.62
C GLY A 38 -4.14 -1.16 21.47
N GLU A 39 -5.16 -2.00 21.61
CA GLU A 39 -5.59 -2.96 20.60
C GLU A 39 -6.72 -2.35 19.75
N PRO A 40 -6.81 -2.66 18.45
CA PRO A 40 -7.92 -2.23 17.60
C PRO A 40 -9.28 -2.67 18.16
N GLN A 41 -10.26 -1.76 18.17
CA GLN A 41 -11.61 -2.01 18.68
C GLN A 41 -12.36 -3.02 17.81
N TYR A 42 -12.21 -2.90 16.49
CA TYR A 42 -12.90 -3.77 15.52
C TYR A 42 -12.04 -4.97 15.16
N GLY A 43 -12.64 -6.16 15.25
CA GLY A 43 -11.98 -7.42 14.87
C GLY A 43 -11.84 -7.58 13.34
N PRO A 44 -11.09 -8.60 12.87
CA PRO A 44 -10.79 -8.78 11.44
C PRO A 44 -12.04 -9.01 10.56
N ASP A 45 -13.15 -9.47 11.14
CA ASP A 45 -14.38 -9.79 10.42
C ASP A 45 -15.45 -8.69 10.52
N PHE A 46 -15.11 -7.49 11.04
CA PHE A 46 -16.06 -6.40 11.15
C PHE A 46 -16.61 -6.00 9.76
N LYS A 47 -17.88 -5.59 9.73
CA LYS A 47 -18.58 -5.27 8.47
C LYS A 47 -18.75 -3.77 8.23
N HIS A 48 -18.81 -3.01 9.29
CA HIS A 48 -18.90 -1.54 9.29
C HIS A 48 -18.46 -1.02 10.66
N PHE A 49 -18.07 0.22 10.71
CA PHE A 49 -17.83 0.93 11.96
C PHE A 49 -19.15 1.19 12.68
N ASP A 50 -19.15 1.27 14.00
CA ASP A 50 -20.37 1.44 14.83
C ASP A 50 -21.07 2.77 14.57
N TRP A 51 -20.36 3.77 14.12
CA TRP A 51 -20.92 5.07 13.73
C TRP A 51 -21.55 5.10 12.33
N VAL A 52 -21.47 4.03 11.57
CA VAL A 52 -22.06 3.90 10.22
C VAL A 52 -23.44 3.23 10.31
N ASN A 53 -24.44 3.82 9.68
CA ASN A 53 -25.72 3.15 9.48
C ASN A 53 -25.68 2.24 8.22
N PRO A 54 -25.63 0.90 8.36
CA PRO A 54 -25.57 -0.01 7.22
C PRO A 54 -26.83 0.00 6.37
N ASP A 55 -27.97 0.38 6.96
CA ASP A 55 -29.28 0.43 6.29
C ASP A 55 -29.55 1.78 5.60
N ALA A 56 -28.58 2.70 5.63
CA ALA A 56 -28.72 3.98 4.95
C ALA A 56 -28.93 3.78 3.43
N PRO A 57 -29.89 4.51 2.81
CA PRO A 57 -30.10 4.45 1.37
C PRO A 57 -28.80 4.75 0.60
N LYS A 58 -28.50 3.94 -0.41
CA LYS A 58 -27.36 4.14 -1.30
C LYS A 58 -27.74 5.03 -2.49
N GLY A 59 -26.90 6.02 -2.81
CA GLY A 59 -27.10 6.93 -3.93
C GLY A 59 -27.75 8.25 -3.54
N GLY A 60 -28.20 9.01 -4.56
CA GLY A 60 -28.73 10.36 -4.40
C GLY A 60 -27.66 11.44 -4.67
N THR A 61 -27.99 12.68 -4.30
CA THR A 61 -27.11 13.85 -4.49
C THR A 61 -26.93 14.59 -3.17
N LEU A 62 -25.71 14.65 -2.69
CA LEU A 62 -25.31 15.50 -1.55
C LEU A 62 -24.77 16.84 -2.08
N ARG A 63 -25.38 17.96 -1.64
CA ARG A 63 -24.89 19.29 -1.96
C ARG A 63 -24.30 19.93 -0.72
N ILE A 64 -23.00 20.21 -0.77
CA ILE A 64 -22.26 20.82 0.34
C ILE A 64 -21.73 22.17 -0.13
N ALA A 65 -21.86 23.19 0.74
CA ALA A 65 -21.26 24.49 0.50
C ALA A 65 -19.77 24.45 0.86
N ALA A 66 -18.94 25.03 0.01
CA ALA A 66 -17.54 25.26 0.29
C ALA A 66 -17.20 26.72 -0.01
N LEU A 67 -16.39 27.34 0.83
CA LEU A 67 -15.92 28.71 0.64
C LEU A 67 -14.72 28.71 -0.31
N GLY A 68 -14.65 29.73 -1.16
CA GLY A 68 -13.56 29.93 -2.11
C GLY A 68 -13.92 29.52 -3.53
N SER A 69 -12.91 29.44 -4.37
CA SER A 69 -12.99 29.00 -5.76
C SER A 69 -12.00 27.86 -5.98
N PHE A 70 -12.02 27.27 -7.17
CA PHE A 70 -11.05 26.26 -7.58
C PHE A 70 -10.74 26.41 -9.07
N ASP A 71 -9.55 25.98 -9.45
CA ASP A 71 -9.08 25.94 -10.84
C ASP A 71 -8.43 24.60 -11.20
N SER A 72 -8.52 23.62 -10.29
CA SER A 72 -7.95 22.30 -10.49
C SER A 72 -8.73 21.18 -9.81
N PHE A 73 -8.79 20.02 -10.48
CA PHE A 73 -9.17 18.73 -9.90
C PHE A 73 -7.95 17.85 -9.60
N ASN A 74 -6.72 18.35 -9.77
CA ASN A 74 -5.52 17.62 -9.39
C ASN A 74 -5.21 17.85 -7.91
N ALA A 75 -5.61 16.91 -7.05
CA ALA A 75 -5.46 17.01 -5.60
C ALA A 75 -4.01 16.99 -5.11
N TYR A 76 -3.05 16.57 -5.92
CA TYR A 76 -1.69 16.31 -5.47
C TYR A 76 -0.65 17.27 -6.04
N SER A 77 -1.01 18.06 -7.05
CA SER A 77 -0.18 19.15 -7.55
C SER A 77 -0.10 20.28 -6.52
N ILE A 78 1.07 20.91 -6.42
CA ILE A 78 1.25 22.15 -5.64
C ILE A 78 0.78 23.41 -6.40
N LYS A 79 0.25 23.23 -7.62
CA LYS A 79 -0.18 24.31 -8.49
C LYS A 79 -1.70 24.38 -8.50
N GLY A 80 -2.22 25.60 -8.43
CA GLY A 80 -3.64 25.88 -8.48
C GLY A 80 -4.36 25.66 -7.16
N GLU A 81 -5.66 25.97 -7.17
CA GLU A 81 -6.59 25.77 -6.06
C GLU A 81 -7.44 24.53 -6.34
N VAL A 82 -7.30 23.51 -5.51
CA VAL A 82 -8.00 22.23 -5.71
C VAL A 82 -9.44 22.33 -5.24
N ALA A 83 -10.38 21.78 -6.02
CA ALA A 83 -11.77 21.65 -5.59
C ALA A 83 -11.89 20.84 -4.30
N ASN A 84 -12.67 21.35 -3.34
CA ASN A 84 -12.87 20.69 -2.05
C ASN A 84 -13.43 19.28 -2.23
N GLY A 85 -12.89 18.35 -1.44
CA GLY A 85 -13.33 16.96 -1.42
C GLY A 85 -12.66 16.03 -2.44
N VAL A 86 -12.01 16.58 -3.48
CA VAL A 86 -11.41 15.73 -4.54
C VAL A 86 -10.40 14.73 -3.98
N GLY A 87 -9.50 15.16 -3.10
CA GLY A 87 -8.51 14.24 -2.51
C GLY A 87 -9.13 13.14 -1.65
N ALA A 88 -10.03 13.52 -0.75
CA ALA A 88 -10.58 12.61 0.25
C ALA A 88 -11.72 11.70 -0.26
N LEU A 89 -12.46 12.13 -1.29
CA LEU A 89 -13.65 11.40 -1.75
C LEU A 89 -13.39 10.56 -3.01
N LEU A 90 -12.31 10.85 -3.73
CA LEU A 90 -12.03 10.25 -5.03
C LEU A 90 -10.97 9.15 -4.96
N TYR A 91 -10.06 9.22 -3.99
CA TYR A 91 -8.93 8.29 -3.91
C TYR A 91 -8.94 7.55 -2.58
N ASP A 92 -9.01 6.23 -2.65
CA ASP A 92 -8.80 5.40 -1.48
C ASP A 92 -7.30 5.28 -1.15
N THR A 93 -7.05 5.00 0.12
CA THR A 93 -5.72 4.76 0.70
C THR A 93 -5.51 3.27 0.95
N LEU A 94 -4.29 2.86 1.28
CA LEU A 94 -4.03 1.46 1.65
C LEU A 94 -4.81 1.05 2.90
N MET A 95 -4.89 1.92 3.88
CA MET A 95 -5.69 1.76 5.11
C MET A 95 -6.46 3.04 5.37
N ASP A 96 -7.54 2.96 6.15
CA ASP A 96 -8.34 4.11 6.56
C ASP A 96 -8.53 4.14 8.07
N GLY A 97 -8.58 5.36 8.61
CA GLY A 97 -8.77 5.59 10.05
C GLY A 97 -10.22 5.43 10.49
N SER A 98 -10.45 5.10 11.75
CA SER A 98 -11.77 5.15 12.34
C SER A 98 -11.99 6.48 13.07
N LEU A 99 -13.22 7.04 12.98
CA LEU A 99 -13.56 8.31 13.66
C LEU A 99 -13.69 8.15 15.18
N ASP A 100 -13.91 6.95 15.65
CA ASP A 100 -14.09 6.62 17.09
C ASP A 100 -12.81 6.01 17.73
N GLU A 101 -11.75 5.80 16.95
CA GLU A 101 -10.47 5.27 17.42
C GLU A 101 -9.29 6.14 16.95
N PRO A 102 -8.77 7.02 17.80
CA PRO A 102 -7.60 7.82 17.41
C PRO A 102 -6.37 6.92 17.20
N SER A 103 -5.57 7.25 16.19
CA SER A 103 -4.30 6.57 15.88
C SER A 103 -4.42 5.08 15.52
N THR A 104 -5.59 4.65 15.05
CA THR A 104 -5.87 3.32 14.55
C THR A 104 -6.34 3.41 13.10
N ALA A 105 -5.81 2.54 12.24
CA ALA A 105 -6.23 2.41 10.84
C ALA A 105 -6.49 0.96 10.48
N TYR A 106 -7.51 0.74 9.66
CA TYR A 106 -7.99 -0.54 9.18
C TYR A 106 -7.73 -0.71 7.69
N GLY A 107 -7.48 -1.95 7.25
CA GLY A 107 -7.22 -2.20 5.84
C GLY A 107 -8.40 -1.77 4.94
N LEU A 108 -8.14 -0.88 3.96
CA LEU A 108 -9.08 -0.45 2.94
C LEU A 108 -8.73 -1.11 1.59
N ILE A 109 -7.78 -0.57 0.82
CA ILE A 109 -7.22 -1.27 -0.35
C ILE A 109 -6.38 -2.47 0.11
N ALA A 110 -5.71 -2.37 1.26
CA ALA A 110 -5.00 -3.49 1.85
C ALA A 110 -5.97 -4.46 2.54
N GLU A 111 -5.78 -5.75 2.28
CA GLU A 111 -6.46 -6.85 2.97
C GLU A 111 -5.87 -7.05 4.37
N TRP A 112 -4.54 -7.00 4.44
CA TRP A 112 -3.77 -7.10 5.67
C TRP A 112 -2.42 -6.39 5.53
N VAL A 113 -1.82 -6.13 6.67
CA VAL A 113 -0.50 -5.53 6.80
C VAL A 113 0.38 -6.40 7.70
N SER A 114 1.67 -6.44 7.44
CA SER A 114 2.66 -7.08 8.31
C SER A 114 3.94 -6.25 8.40
N HIS A 115 4.64 -6.39 9.50
CA HIS A 115 5.97 -5.82 9.70
C HIS A 115 6.79 -6.70 10.64
N PRO A 116 8.13 -6.69 10.54
CA PRO A 116 8.99 -7.31 11.53
C PRO A 116 8.94 -6.57 12.87
N ASP A 117 9.34 -7.25 13.95
CA ASP A 117 9.35 -6.68 15.31
C ASP A 117 10.16 -5.39 15.43
N ASP A 118 11.23 -5.28 14.64
CA ASP A 118 12.10 -4.09 14.62
C ASP A 118 11.56 -2.95 13.74
N ILE A 119 10.41 -3.15 13.09
CA ILE A 119 9.77 -2.17 12.20
C ILE A 119 10.77 -1.55 11.20
N SER A 120 11.62 -2.39 10.61
CA SER A 120 12.54 -1.98 9.54
C SER A 120 11.86 -1.91 8.17
N SER A 121 10.66 -2.47 8.06
CA SER A 121 9.84 -2.48 6.84
C SER A 121 8.36 -2.70 7.17
N VAL A 122 7.50 -2.49 6.17
CA VAL A 122 6.09 -2.87 6.24
C VAL A 122 5.66 -3.47 4.90
N THR A 123 4.85 -4.52 4.95
CA THR A 123 4.27 -5.17 3.78
C THR A 123 2.76 -5.04 3.81
N PHE A 124 2.17 -4.60 2.70
CA PHE A 124 0.72 -4.58 2.49
C PHE A 124 0.34 -5.61 1.43
N LYS A 125 -0.67 -6.44 1.71
CA LYS A 125 -1.32 -7.30 0.71
C LYS A 125 -2.58 -6.60 0.24
N LEU A 126 -2.71 -6.39 -1.06
CA LEU A 126 -3.87 -5.74 -1.65
C LEU A 126 -5.03 -6.73 -1.77
N ARG A 127 -6.28 -6.26 -1.55
CA ARG A 127 -7.51 -7.02 -1.78
C ARG A 127 -7.66 -7.38 -3.24
N ASP A 128 -8.17 -8.55 -3.52
CA ASP A 128 -8.38 -9.02 -4.89
C ASP A 128 -9.50 -8.23 -5.60
N GLU A 129 -10.51 -7.80 -4.85
CA GLU A 129 -11.66 -7.01 -5.33
C GLU A 129 -11.36 -5.51 -5.52
N ALA A 130 -10.21 -5.01 -5.02
CA ALA A 130 -9.86 -3.60 -5.13
C ALA A 130 -9.69 -3.16 -6.59
N LYS A 131 -10.45 -2.14 -7.00
CA LYS A 131 -10.48 -1.64 -8.38
C LYS A 131 -10.72 -0.14 -8.45
N PHE A 132 -10.28 0.46 -9.54
CA PHE A 132 -10.62 1.84 -9.89
C PHE A 132 -12.05 1.95 -10.43
N GLN A 133 -12.55 3.18 -10.56
CA GLN A 133 -13.91 3.48 -11.02
C GLN A 133 -14.18 3.04 -12.47
N ASP A 134 -13.16 2.87 -13.29
CA ASP A 134 -13.25 2.34 -14.65
C ASP A 134 -13.26 0.79 -14.70
N GLY A 135 -13.15 0.15 -13.54
CA GLY A 135 -13.17 -1.30 -13.40
C GLY A 135 -11.80 -1.99 -13.46
N GLU A 136 -10.72 -1.26 -13.80
CA GLU A 136 -9.37 -1.82 -13.78
C GLU A 136 -8.96 -2.18 -12.34
N PRO A 137 -8.38 -3.38 -12.12
CA PRO A 137 -7.95 -3.79 -10.78
C PRO A 137 -6.78 -2.92 -10.29
N ILE A 138 -6.79 -2.59 -9.01
CA ILE A 138 -5.64 -1.93 -8.37
C ILE A 138 -4.50 -2.94 -8.24
N LYS A 139 -3.31 -2.57 -8.72
CA LYS A 139 -2.11 -3.40 -8.75
C LYS A 139 -1.01 -2.83 -7.85
N VAL A 140 -0.06 -3.66 -7.48
CA VAL A 140 1.14 -3.23 -6.73
C VAL A 140 1.89 -2.12 -7.46
N GLU A 141 1.89 -2.17 -8.79
CA GLU A 141 2.51 -1.17 -9.65
C GLU A 141 1.87 0.22 -9.51
N ASP A 142 0.55 0.30 -9.20
CA ASP A 142 -0.16 1.55 -8.92
C ASP A 142 0.28 2.15 -7.57
N VAL A 143 0.44 1.30 -6.55
CA VAL A 143 0.93 1.71 -5.22
C VAL A 143 2.36 2.26 -5.31
N ILE A 144 3.26 1.52 -5.98
CA ILE A 144 4.66 1.96 -6.18
C ILE A 144 4.72 3.25 -7.00
N PHE A 145 3.89 3.35 -8.03
CA PHE A 145 3.76 4.56 -8.85
C PHE A 145 3.32 5.75 -8.00
N SER A 146 2.26 5.60 -7.21
CA SER A 146 1.72 6.64 -6.33
C SER A 146 2.77 7.17 -5.35
N PHE A 147 3.45 6.26 -4.65
CA PHE A 147 4.52 6.62 -3.73
C PHE A 147 5.64 7.44 -4.42
N LYS A 148 6.14 6.97 -5.55
CA LYS A 148 7.20 7.65 -6.29
C LYS A 148 6.74 9.00 -6.86
N LEU A 149 5.53 9.03 -7.41
CA LEU A 149 4.96 10.24 -7.98
C LEU A 149 4.77 11.33 -6.93
N LEU A 150 4.09 11.01 -5.82
CA LEU A 150 3.81 11.96 -4.76
C LEU A 150 5.08 12.55 -4.16
N LYS A 151 6.10 11.72 -3.89
CA LYS A 151 7.41 12.20 -3.44
C LYS A 151 8.08 13.14 -4.45
N LYS A 152 7.88 12.90 -5.74
CA LYS A 152 8.48 13.70 -6.82
C LYS A 152 7.82 15.06 -6.97
N ILE A 153 6.47 15.10 -6.99
CA ILE A 153 5.73 16.30 -7.40
C ILE A 153 5.36 17.23 -6.23
N ASN A 154 5.37 16.72 -4.99
CA ASN A 154 4.92 17.47 -3.84
C ASN A 154 5.94 17.39 -2.68
N PRO A 155 6.60 18.52 -2.33
CA PRO A 155 7.59 18.57 -1.25
C PRO A 155 7.06 18.12 0.11
N SER A 156 5.76 18.32 0.39
CA SER A 156 5.15 17.85 1.64
C SER A 156 5.14 16.34 1.73
N TYR A 157 4.77 15.64 0.66
CA TYR A 157 4.84 14.18 0.60
C TYR A 157 6.30 13.67 0.61
N ASN A 158 7.23 14.37 -0.04
CA ASN A 158 8.64 14.02 0.03
C ASN A 158 9.17 14.06 1.47
N LYS A 159 8.77 15.09 2.24
CA LYS A 159 9.11 15.21 3.66
C LYS A 159 8.39 14.16 4.51
N TYR A 160 7.10 13.89 4.24
CA TYR A 160 6.27 12.94 4.96
C TYR A 160 6.81 11.51 4.85
N TYR A 161 7.21 11.09 3.63
CA TYR A 161 7.80 9.79 3.37
C TYR A 161 9.33 9.78 3.39
N LYS A 162 9.99 10.72 4.09
CA LYS A 162 11.45 10.86 4.05
C LYS A 162 12.20 9.59 4.49
N ASN A 163 11.67 8.89 5.50
CA ASN A 163 12.28 7.68 6.05
C ASN A 163 11.95 6.40 5.27
N VAL A 164 11.19 6.50 4.19
CA VAL A 164 10.88 5.36 3.31
C VAL A 164 11.87 5.35 2.15
N VAL A 165 12.74 4.34 2.12
CA VAL A 165 13.86 4.26 1.15
C VAL A 165 13.52 3.44 -0.09
N SER A 166 12.63 2.45 0.03
CA SER A 166 12.19 1.66 -1.13
C SER A 166 10.72 1.29 -1.06
N ALA A 167 10.16 0.97 -2.22
CA ALA A 167 8.84 0.36 -2.39
C ALA A 167 8.97 -0.69 -3.49
N GLU A 168 8.76 -1.95 -3.15
CA GLU A 168 9.05 -3.09 -4.02
C GLU A 168 7.90 -4.10 -4.03
N LYS A 169 7.68 -4.75 -5.18
CA LYS A 169 6.77 -5.88 -5.29
C LYS A 169 7.46 -7.12 -4.75
N THR A 170 6.96 -7.68 -3.65
CA THR A 170 7.55 -8.82 -2.95
C THR A 170 6.73 -10.10 -3.08
N GLY A 171 5.60 -10.03 -3.78
CA GLY A 171 4.75 -11.19 -4.06
C GLY A 171 3.55 -10.83 -4.91
N ASP A 172 2.69 -11.82 -5.13
CA ASP A 172 1.42 -11.55 -5.78
C ASP A 172 0.58 -10.63 -4.89
N ARG A 173 0.23 -9.45 -5.43
CA ARG A 173 -0.50 -8.38 -4.75
C ARG A 173 0.15 -7.89 -3.43
N LYS A 174 1.46 -8.13 -3.22
CA LYS A 174 2.20 -7.68 -2.05
C LYS A 174 3.19 -6.58 -2.41
N VAL A 175 3.15 -5.48 -1.67
CA VAL A 175 4.12 -4.38 -1.73
C VAL A 175 4.81 -4.25 -0.38
N THR A 176 6.14 -4.18 -0.40
CA THR A 176 6.96 -3.95 0.80
C THR A 176 7.67 -2.62 0.70
N PHE A 177 7.56 -1.83 1.76
CA PHE A 177 8.30 -0.59 1.94
C PHE A 177 9.39 -0.80 2.98
N SER A 178 10.61 -0.38 2.68
CA SER A 178 11.74 -0.44 3.61
C SER A 178 12.04 0.93 4.20
N PHE A 179 12.51 0.95 5.44
CA PHE A 179 12.80 2.17 6.20
C PHE A 179 14.32 2.32 6.44
N ASP A 180 14.78 3.56 6.55
CA ASP A 180 16.17 3.89 6.93
C ASP A 180 16.38 3.90 8.46
N MET A 181 15.33 3.57 9.23
CA MET A 181 15.34 3.51 10.68
C MET A 181 14.51 2.35 11.20
N LYS A 182 14.70 1.98 12.46
CA LYS A 182 13.98 0.92 13.15
C LYS A 182 13.18 1.46 14.32
N GLY A 183 12.16 0.71 14.75
CA GLY A 183 11.39 0.98 15.96
C GLY A 183 10.40 2.14 15.86
N ASN A 184 10.24 2.78 14.70
CA ASN A 184 9.25 3.83 14.52
C ASN A 184 7.89 3.24 14.13
N ARG A 185 6.98 3.12 15.11
CA ARG A 185 5.64 2.55 14.95
C ARG A 185 4.71 3.40 14.08
N GLU A 186 5.03 4.67 13.83
CA GLU A 186 4.21 5.55 12.99
C GLU A 186 4.41 5.28 11.51
N LEU A 187 5.59 4.80 11.07
CA LEU A 187 5.89 4.63 9.66
C LEU A 187 4.93 3.68 8.90
N PRO A 188 4.51 2.53 9.46
CA PRO A 188 3.48 1.71 8.85
C PRO A 188 2.13 2.43 8.66
N LEU A 189 1.69 3.22 9.65
CA LEU A 189 0.47 4.03 9.57
C LEU A 189 0.59 5.16 8.55
N ILE A 190 1.73 5.86 8.53
CA ILE A 190 2.05 6.90 7.53
C ILE A 190 1.92 6.34 6.10
N LEU A 191 2.33 5.10 5.87
CA LEU A 191 2.15 4.44 4.58
C LEU A 191 0.73 3.91 4.37
N GLY A 192 0.01 3.60 5.44
CA GLY A 192 -1.42 3.30 5.39
C GLY A 192 -2.22 4.42 4.72
N ASP A 193 -1.87 5.67 5.00
CA ASP A 193 -2.50 6.87 4.41
C ASP A 193 -2.07 7.15 2.95
N LEU A 194 -1.28 6.27 2.31
CA LEU A 194 -0.85 6.48 0.93
C LEU A 194 -2.05 6.37 -0.02
N PRO A 195 -2.46 7.46 -0.69
CA PRO A 195 -3.51 7.40 -1.70
C PRO A 195 -3.01 6.66 -2.94
N VAL A 196 -3.85 5.76 -3.47
CA VAL A 196 -3.48 4.94 -4.62
C VAL A 196 -4.03 5.54 -5.91
N LEU A 197 -3.12 5.97 -6.76
CA LEU A 197 -3.40 6.63 -8.04
C LEU A 197 -3.32 5.64 -9.20
N PRO A 198 -4.22 5.74 -10.19
CA PRO A 198 -4.25 4.84 -11.32
C PRO A 198 -3.09 5.12 -12.30
N LYS A 199 -2.06 4.28 -12.25
CA LYS A 199 -0.89 4.41 -13.14
C LYS A 199 -1.30 4.45 -14.62
N HIS A 200 -2.22 3.57 -15.03
CA HIS A 200 -2.73 3.49 -16.40
C HIS A 200 -3.42 4.78 -16.87
N TYR A 201 -4.08 5.50 -15.98
CA TYR A 201 -4.68 6.81 -16.29
C TYR A 201 -3.61 7.85 -16.63
N TYR A 202 -2.51 7.88 -15.87
CA TYR A 202 -1.41 8.84 -16.10
C TYR A 202 -0.53 8.44 -17.29
N ASP A 203 -0.30 7.15 -17.52
CA ASP A 203 0.42 6.66 -18.70
C ASP A 203 -0.40 6.84 -19.99
N GLY A 204 -1.72 6.94 -19.87
CA GLY A 204 -2.64 7.09 -20.98
C GLY A 204 -2.69 8.53 -21.53
N LYS A 205 -3.21 8.64 -22.76
CA LYS A 205 -3.42 9.93 -23.40
C LYS A 205 -4.76 10.55 -23.00
N GLY A 206 -4.76 11.83 -22.69
CA GLY A 206 -5.98 12.61 -22.51
C GLY A 206 -6.73 12.83 -23.84
N LYS A 207 -7.91 13.46 -23.77
CA LYS A 207 -8.75 13.80 -24.95
C LYS A 207 -8.01 14.65 -25.99
N ASN A 208 -6.95 15.36 -25.59
CA ASN A 208 -6.09 16.16 -26.45
C ASN A 208 -4.94 15.35 -27.11
N GLY A 209 -4.91 14.02 -26.95
CA GLY A 209 -3.88 13.14 -27.47
C GLY A 209 -2.52 13.19 -26.75
N LYS A 210 -2.38 14.02 -25.72
CA LYS A 210 -1.15 14.15 -24.91
C LYS A 210 -1.23 13.28 -23.65
N VAL A 211 -0.07 12.81 -23.18
CA VAL A 211 0.05 12.15 -21.87
C VAL A 211 -0.33 13.13 -20.77
N ARG A 212 -1.07 12.66 -19.77
CA ARG A 212 -1.50 13.49 -18.64
C ARG A 212 -0.29 13.82 -17.77
N ASP A 213 -0.12 15.10 -17.51
CA ASP A 213 0.98 15.60 -16.67
C ASP A 213 0.49 15.75 -15.22
N PRO A 214 0.96 14.91 -14.30
CA PRO A 214 0.50 14.95 -12.91
C PRO A 214 0.98 16.17 -12.13
N GLU A 215 1.88 16.97 -12.69
CA GLU A 215 2.37 18.21 -12.07
C GLU A 215 1.53 19.44 -12.41
N LYS A 216 0.56 19.30 -13.33
CA LYS A 216 -0.25 20.43 -13.80
C LYS A 216 -1.64 20.45 -13.21
N THR A 217 -2.19 21.66 -13.14
CA THR A 217 -3.63 21.88 -12.92
C THR A 217 -4.43 21.27 -14.06
N THR A 218 -5.63 20.78 -13.75
CA THR A 218 -6.57 20.26 -14.74
C THR A 218 -8.00 20.41 -14.26
N MET A 219 -8.88 20.78 -15.18
CA MET A 219 -10.34 20.75 -14.99
C MET A 219 -10.96 19.47 -15.57
N THR A 220 -10.15 18.53 -16.04
CA THR A 220 -10.63 17.20 -16.42
C THR A 220 -10.88 16.38 -15.16
N PRO A 221 -12.07 15.81 -14.96
CA PRO A 221 -12.32 14.91 -13.85
C PRO A 221 -11.27 13.79 -13.81
N PRO A 222 -10.60 13.59 -12.69
CA PRO A 222 -9.62 12.53 -12.56
C PRO A 222 -10.31 11.16 -12.40
N LEU A 223 -9.53 10.09 -12.52
CA LEU A 223 -9.96 8.73 -12.24
C LEU A 223 -9.47 8.37 -10.84
N GLY A 224 -10.34 7.84 -10.02
CA GLY A 224 -10.04 7.39 -8.67
C GLY A 224 -10.57 5.99 -8.38
N SER A 225 -10.53 5.59 -7.12
CA SER A 225 -11.07 4.34 -6.58
C SER A 225 -12.17 4.57 -5.54
N GLY A 226 -12.28 5.80 -5.05
CA GLY A 226 -13.24 6.19 -4.04
C GLY A 226 -14.71 6.17 -4.51
N PRO A 227 -15.65 6.43 -3.60
CA PRO A 227 -17.08 6.26 -3.85
C PRO A 227 -17.70 7.35 -4.75
N TYR A 228 -16.95 8.39 -5.15
CA TYR A 228 -17.44 9.53 -5.93
C TYR A 228 -16.64 9.79 -7.19
#